data_063060cabd4367193260da67d25ea52a
#
_entry.id   063060cabd4367193260da67d25ea52a
#
_cell.length_a   1.000
_cell.length_b   1.000
_cell.length_c   1.000
_cell.angle_alpha   90.00
_cell.angle_beta   90.00
_cell.angle_gamma   90.00
#
_symmetry.space_group_name_H-M   'P 1'
#
loop_
_entity.id
_entity.type
_entity.pdbx_description
1 polymer ?
#
loop_
_entity_poly.entity_id
_entity_poly.type
_entity_poly.pdbx_seq_one_letter_code
_entity_poly.pdbx_strand_id
1 'polypeptide(L)'
;PEVRENIAAVRVNEMAAAAEILGVEHEWLGFTDSGLPAGNPVPVLSHGVFARQSVEDATKPLIRAIREFRPHVVITYDENGGYPHPDHIMTHIVSMRAWLESGTDKYPELGEPWEISKLYYTHGFIKARLIALDNYYRDNGLESPLAESFRRWTKTPGDIMTRVTTQVECGDYFQQRDQALLAHATQIDPNGPFFAVPVDIQQRVWPTEEFELARTRVQTELPETDLFAGIDPDAE
;
A
#
# COMPACT_ATOMS: atom_id res chain seq x y z
N PRO A 1 -13.52 -16.15 -21.39
CA PRO A 1 -13.11 -17.46 -20.83
C PRO A 1 -11.59 -17.55 -20.69
N GLU A 2 -10.80 -17.30 -21.72
CA GLU A 2 -9.33 -17.38 -21.73
C GLU A 2 -8.62 -16.54 -20.64
N VAL A 3 -9.08 -15.32 -20.39
CA VAL A 3 -8.49 -14.44 -19.35
C VAL A 3 -8.68 -15.04 -17.95
N ARG A 4 -9.81 -15.71 -17.67
CA ARG A 4 -10.05 -16.35 -16.37
C ARG A 4 -9.20 -17.59 -16.16
N GLU A 5 -8.92 -18.34 -17.20
CA GLU A 5 -8.10 -19.56 -17.14
C GLU A 5 -6.61 -19.24 -16.93
N ASN A 6 -6.16 -18.04 -17.36
CA ASN A 6 -4.76 -17.58 -17.26
C ASN A 6 -4.57 -16.33 -16.39
N ILE A 7 -5.50 -16.06 -15.47
CA ILE A 7 -5.50 -14.79 -14.71
C ILE A 7 -4.18 -14.53 -13.96
N ALA A 8 -3.55 -15.56 -13.42
CA ALA A 8 -2.27 -15.41 -12.73
C ALA A 8 -1.17 -14.92 -13.67
N ALA A 9 -1.04 -15.49 -14.86
CA ALA A 9 -0.06 -15.07 -15.86
C ALA A 9 -0.35 -13.66 -16.38
N VAL A 10 -1.64 -13.30 -16.56
CA VAL A 10 -2.03 -11.93 -16.94
C VAL A 10 -1.60 -10.93 -15.86
N ARG A 11 -1.88 -11.19 -14.58
CA ARG A 11 -1.50 -10.33 -13.47
C ARG A 11 0.01 -10.19 -13.27
N VAL A 12 0.78 -11.22 -13.58
CA VAL A 12 2.26 -11.12 -13.61
C VAL A 12 2.71 -10.09 -14.63
N ASN A 13 2.14 -10.10 -15.84
CA ASN A 13 2.48 -9.13 -16.88
C ASN A 13 1.98 -7.72 -16.53
N GLU A 14 0.79 -7.58 -15.95
CA GLU A 14 0.26 -6.30 -15.47
C GLU A 14 1.18 -5.69 -14.41
N MET A 15 1.62 -6.49 -13.44
CA MET A 15 2.55 -6.03 -12.40
C MET A 15 3.91 -5.65 -12.97
N ALA A 16 4.45 -6.43 -13.92
CA ALA A 16 5.70 -6.10 -14.58
C ALA A 16 5.61 -4.74 -15.33
N ALA A 17 4.51 -4.51 -16.05
CA ALA A 17 4.27 -3.22 -16.71
C ALA A 17 4.13 -2.06 -15.70
N ALA A 18 3.44 -2.26 -14.59
CA ALA A 18 3.32 -1.25 -13.54
C ALA A 18 4.68 -0.94 -12.90
N ALA A 19 5.50 -1.97 -12.62
CA ALA A 19 6.85 -1.81 -12.08
C ALA A 19 7.78 -1.04 -13.04
N GLU A 20 7.71 -1.33 -14.35
CA GLU A 20 8.45 -0.58 -15.39
C GLU A 20 8.04 0.89 -15.41
N ILE A 21 6.75 1.20 -15.38
CA ILE A 21 6.23 2.58 -15.33
C ILE A 21 6.75 3.31 -14.09
N LEU A 22 6.76 2.66 -12.94
CA LEU A 22 7.23 3.25 -11.68
C LEU A 22 8.76 3.31 -11.58
N GLY A 23 9.49 2.55 -12.41
CA GLY A 23 10.95 2.43 -12.35
C GLY A 23 11.43 1.68 -11.11
N VAL A 24 10.67 0.67 -10.66
CA VAL A 24 10.96 -0.13 -9.46
C VAL A 24 11.14 -1.60 -9.81
N GLU A 25 11.86 -2.32 -8.96
CA GLU A 25 11.94 -3.77 -9.02
C GLU A 25 10.73 -4.40 -8.31
N HIS A 26 10.35 -5.60 -8.76
CA HIS A 26 9.24 -6.35 -8.19
C HIS A 26 9.62 -7.82 -8.00
N GLU A 27 9.25 -8.37 -6.85
CA GLU A 27 9.47 -9.77 -6.51
C GLU A 27 8.16 -10.44 -6.06
N TRP A 28 7.89 -11.63 -6.59
CA TRP A 28 6.79 -12.47 -6.16
C TRP A 28 7.21 -13.36 -4.99
N LEU A 29 6.55 -13.23 -3.84
CA LEU A 29 6.83 -14.06 -2.66
C LEU A 29 6.20 -15.47 -2.74
N GLY A 30 5.49 -15.80 -3.84
CA GLY A 30 5.03 -17.14 -4.16
C GLY A 30 3.68 -17.54 -3.54
N PHE A 31 2.87 -16.60 -3.09
CA PHE A 31 1.58 -16.89 -2.48
C PHE A 31 0.41 -16.74 -3.47
N THR A 32 -0.62 -17.56 -3.25
CA THR A 32 -1.88 -17.49 -4.00
C THR A 32 -2.82 -16.49 -3.32
N ASP A 33 -3.46 -15.64 -4.12
CA ASP A 33 -4.50 -14.68 -3.72
C ASP A 33 -5.62 -15.39 -2.94
N SER A 34 -6.01 -14.83 -1.80
CA SER A 34 -7.07 -15.37 -0.94
C SER A 34 -8.47 -15.00 -1.42
N GLY A 35 -8.56 -14.00 -2.30
CA GLY A 35 -9.82 -13.37 -2.68
C GLY A 35 -10.45 -12.56 -1.54
N LEU A 36 -11.51 -11.84 -1.88
CA LEU A 36 -12.35 -11.13 -0.90
C LEU A 36 -13.67 -11.89 -0.75
N PRO A 37 -13.81 -12.76 0.27
CA PRO A 37 -15.00 -13.56 0.44
C PRO A 37 -16.19 -12.67 0.81
N ALA A 38 -17.31 -12.85 0.09
CA ALA A 38 -18.57 -12.14 0.34
C ALA A 38 -19.65 -13.14 0.76
N GLY A 39 -20.53 -12.72 1.67
CA GLY A 39 -21.66 -13.54 2.12
C GLY A 39 -21.94 -13.38 3.62
N ASN A 40 -23.05 -13.98 4.04
CA ASN A 40 -23.42 -14.06 5.45
C ASN A 40 -24.00 -15.47 5.73
N PRO A 41 -23.29 -16.35 6.47
CA PRO A 41 -21.95 -16.12 7.02
C PRO A 41 -20.86 -15.99 5.94
N VAL A 42 -19.76 -15.31 6.29
CA VAL A 42 -18.59 -15.20 5.40
C VAL A 42 -18.02 -16.60 5.17
N PRO A 43 -17.82 -17.04 3.91
CA PRO A 43 -17.27 -18.35 3.62
C PRO A 43 -15.83 -18.50 4.10
N VAL A 44 -15.45 -19.73 4.45
CA VAL A 44 -14.09 -20.07 4.84
C VAL A 44 -13.18 -19.97 3.61
N LEU A 45 -12.04 -19.29 3.76
CA LEU A 45 -11.03 -19.21 2.71
C LEU A 45 -10.51 -20.61 2.31
N SER A 46 -10.14 -20.76 1.05
CA SER A 46 -9.56 -22.00 0.51
C SER A 46 -8.24 -22.35 1.20
N HIS A 47 -7.87 -23.63 1.21
CA HIS A 47 -6.56 -24.05 1.66
C HIS A 47 -5.45 -23.55 0.71
N GLY A 48 -4.26 -23.25 1.25
CA GLY A 48 -3.09 -22.88 0.47
C GLY A 48 -3.01 -21.42 0.04
N VAL A 49 -4.08 -20.62 0.24
CA VAL A 49 -4.05 -19.18 -0.04
C VAL A 49 -3.24 -18.41 1.02
N PHE A 50 -2.81 -17.18 0.68
CA PHE A 50 -1.90 -16.38 1.51
C PHE A 50 -2.42 -16.14 2.93
N ALA A 51 -3.64 -15.66 3.09
CA ALA A 51 -4.21 -15.37 4.40
C ALA A 51 -4.44 -16.61 5.29
N ARG A 52 -4.22 -17.83 4.77
CA ARG A 52 -4.30 -19.09 5.53
C ARG A 52 -2.96 -19.77 5.75
N GLN A 53 -1.86 -19.17 5.30
CA GLN A 53 -0.51 -19.65 5.63
C GLN A 53 -0.25 -19.49 7.14
N SER A 54 0.66 -20.30 7.68
CA SER A 54 1.21 -19.98 9.01
C SER A 54 1.94 -18.65 8.93
N VAL A 55 1.84 -17.83 9.96
CA VAL A 55 2.55 -16.53 9.99
C VAL A 55 4.06 -16.73 9.82
N GLU A 56 4.60 -17.81 10.38
CA GLU A 56 6.01 -18.14 10.24
C GLU A 56 6.41 -18.40 8.79
N ASP A 57 5.69 -19.29 8.09
CA ASP A 57 6.02 -19.64 6.72
C ASP A 57 5.77 -18.48 5.75
N ALA A 58 4.74 -17.68 6.01
CA ALA A 58 4.45 -16.49 5.23
C ALA A 58 5.48 -15.36 5.42
N THR A 59 6.14 -15.29 6.58
CA THR A 59 7.14 -14.25 6.87
C THR A 59 8.52 -14.58 6.27
N LYS A 60 8.89 -15.85 6.17
CA LYS A 60 10.24 -16.25 5.68
C LYS A 60 10.63 -15.68 4.32
N PRO A 61 9.79 -15.74 3.27
CA PRO A 61 10.11 -15.12 1.98
C PRO A 61 10.34 -13.61 2.08
N LEU A 62 9.55 -12.91 2.91
CA LEU A 62 9.72 -11.48 3.14
C LEU A 62 11.03 -11.18 3.87
N ILE A 63 11.41 -11.97 4.87
CA ILE A 63 12.71 -11.81 5.56
C ILE A 63 13.87 -11.99 4.58
N ARG A 64 13.80 -12.98 3.67
CA ARG A 64 14.82 -13.17 2.64
C ARG A 64 14.93 -11.93 1.76
N ALA A 65 13.81 -11.46 1.21
CA ALA A 65 13.78 -10.25 0.36
C ALA A 65 14.35 -9.02 1.10
N ILE A 66 14.00 -8.82 2.38
CA ILE A 66 14.55 -7.74 3.20
C ILE A 66 16.06 -7.87 3.37
N ARG A 67 16.58 -9.06 3.65
CA ARG A 67 18.01 -9.27 3.84
C ARG A 67 18.84 -9.16 2.55
N GLU A 68 18.23 -9.50 1.41
CA GLU A 68 18.85 -9.35 0.09
C GLU A 68 18.84 -7.90 -0.37
N PHE A 69 17.70 -7.20 -0.24
CA PHE A 69 17.53 -5.82 -0.69
C PHE A 69 18.08 -4.80 0.30
N ARG A 70 18.08 -5.09 1.61
CA ARG A 70 18.55 -4.23 2.71
C ARG A 70 17.84 -2.87 2.78
N PRO A 71 16.50 -2.80 2.83
CA PRO A 71 15.77 -1.55 2.87
C PRO A 71 15.94 -0.84 4.22
N HIS A 72 16.16 0.47 4.19
CA HIS A 72 16.09 1.30 5.39
C HIS A 72 14.66 1.61 5.79
N VAL A 73 13.78 1.75 4.81
CA VAL A 73 12.36 2.06 4.99
C VAL A 73 11.50 0.94 4.40
N VAL A 74 10.51 0.50 5.17
CA VAL A 74 9.47 -0.43 4.71
C VAL A 74 8.10 0.24 4.85
N ILE A 75 7.29 0.16 3.81
CA ILE A 75 5.90 0.61 3.80
C ILE A 75 4.99 -0.61 3.72
N THR A 76 3.96 -0.66 4.57
CA THR A 76 3.00 -1.75 4.61
C THR A 76 1.59 -1.23 4.92
N TYR A 77 0.61 -2.13 5.03
CA TYR A 77 -0.73 -1.78 5.51
C TYR A 77 -0.76 -1.66 7.04
N ASP A 78 -1.76 -0.91 7.53
CA ASP A 78 -2.13 -0.91 8.94
C ASP A 78 -2.79 -2.24 9.37
N GLU A 79 -3.13 -2.37 10.63
CA GLU A 79 -3.76 -3.56 11.22
C GLU A 79 -5.13 -3.91 10.60
N ASN A 80 -5.77 -2.95 9.92
CA ASN A 80 -7.04 -3.13 9.22
C ASN A 80 -6.85 -3.44 7.72
N GLY A 81 -5.60 -3.44 7.23
CA GLY A 81 -5.28 -3.69 5.81
C GLY A 81 -5.65 -2.54 4.88
N GLY A 82 -5.82 -1.31 5.39
CA GLY A 82 -6.37 -0.17 4.64
C GLY A 82 -7.88 -0.33 4.36
N TYR A 83 -8.31 -1.51 3.97
CA TYR A 83 -9.68 -2.05 4.04
C TYR A 83 -9.58 -3.56 4.35
N PRO A 84 -10.63 -4.19 4.92
CA PRO A 84 -10.51 -5.52 5.55
C PRO A 84 -10.40 -6.67 4.52
N HIS A 85 -9.40 -6.61 3.62
CA HIS A 85 -9.04 -7.72 2.76
C HIS A 85 -8.16 -8.70 3.54
N PRO A 86 -8.42 -10.02 3.50
CA PRO A 86 -7.64 -11.00 4.24
C PRO A 86 -6.14 -10.93 3.96
N ASP A 87 -5.74 -10.74 2.69
CA ASP A 87 -4.34 -10.64 2.29
C ASP A 87 -3.68 -9.34 2.75
N HIS A 88 -4.41 -8.22 2.80
CA HIS A 88 -3.87 -6.97 3.32
C HIS A 88 -3.59 -7.06 4.82
N ILE A 89 -4.51 -7.69 5.58
CA ILE A 89 -4.32 -7.95 7.01
C ILE A 89 -3.14 -8.90 7.22
N MET A 90 -3.02 -9.95 6.41
CA MET A 90 -1.88 -10.87 6.48
C MET A 90 -0.57 -10.18 6.10
N THR A 91 -0.58 -9.27 5.13
CA THR A 91 0.58 -8.44 4.76
C THR A 91 1.04 -7.59 5.95
N HIS A 92 0.11 -6.94 6.67
CA HIS A 92 0.43 -6.26 7.92
C HIS A 92 1.12 -7.20 8.92
N ILE A 93 0.51 -8.37 9.20
CA ILE A 93 1.02 -9.33 10.20
C ILE A 93 2.44 -9.79 9.87
N VAL A 94 2.69 -10.18 8.61
CA VAL A 94 4.03 -10.66 8.20
C VAL A 94 5.06 -9.53 8.16
N SER A 95 4.67 -8.31 7.78
CA SER A 95 5.54 -7.14 7.82
C SER A 95 5.97 -6.77 9.23
N MET A 96 5.02 -6.79 10.18
CA MET A 96 5.32 -6.54 11.60
C MET A 96 6.25 -7.61 12.18
N ARG A 97 6.07 -8.86 11.78
CA ARG A 97 6.95 -9.93 12.20
C ARG A 97 8.33 -9.83 11.55
N ALA A 98 8.39 -9.50 10.27
CA ALA A 98 9.66 -9.28 9.57
C ALA A 98 10.45 -8.11 10.18
N TRP A 99 9.79 -7.02 10.59
CA TRP A 99 10.39 -5.93 11.37
C TRP A 99 11.12 -6.44 12.62
N LEU A 100 10.54 -7.40 13.33
CA LEU A 100 11.12 -7.95 14.57
C LEU A 100 12.24 -8.95 14.31
N GLU A 101 12.18 -9.70 13.22
CA GLU A 101 13.00 -10.90 13.02
C GLU A 101 14.10 -10.74 11.96
N SER A 102 13.99 -9.81 11.00
CA SER A 102 14.97 -9.66 9.90
C SER A 102 16.37 -9.26 10.36
N GLY A 103 16.48 -8.47 11.44
CA GLY A 103 17.75 -8.04 12.04
C GLY A 103 18.34 -9.00 13.08
N THR A 104 17.76 -10.19 13.24
CA THR A 104 18.21 -11.18 14.24
C THR A 104 18.91 -12.37 13.60
N ASP A 105 19.59 -13.20 14.39
CA ASP A 105 20.22 -14.46 13.95
C ASP A 105 19.20 -15.57 13.63
N LYS A 106 17.90 -15.29 13.74
CA LYS A 106 16.86 -16.24 13.38
C LYS A 106 16.84 -16.45 11.87
N TYR A 107 16.66 -17.70 11.43
CA TYR A 107 16.70 -18.10 10.01
C TYR A 107 18.03 -17.76 9.30
N PRO A 108 19.16 -18.31 9.74
CA PRO A 108 20.47 -18.03 9.12
C PRO A 108 20.55 -18.46 7.65
N GLU A 109 19.68 -19.38 7.23
CA GLU A 109 19.55 -19.84 5.85
C GLU A 109 18.91 -18.80 4.90
N LEU A 110 18.34 -17.71 5.42
CA LEU A 110 17.71 -16.65 4.64
C LEU A 110 18.63 -15.44 4.38
N GLY A 111 19.91 -15.53 4.65
CA GLY A 111 20.89 -14.46 4.45
C GLY A 111 21.29 -13.75 5.75
N GLU A 112 22.25 -12.83 5.63
CA GLU A 112 22.75 -12.04 6.76
C GLU A 112 21.67 -11.13 7.35
N PRO A 113 21.61 -10.99 8.68
CA PRO A 113 20.64 -10.11 9.33
C PRO A 113 20.67 -8.67 8.79
N TRP A 114 19.49 -8.09 8.62
CA TRP A 114 19.33 -6.69 8.25
C TRP A 114 18.27 -6.01 9.11
N GLU A 115 18.65 -4.90 9.73
CA GLU A 115 17.77 -4.09 10.58
C GLU A 115 17.13 -2.96 9.79
N ILE A 116 15.80 -3.00 9.62
CA ILE A 116 15.01 -1.94 8.99
C ILE A 116 15.02 -0.72 9.94
N SER A 117 15.32 0.46 9.43
CA SER A 117 15.37 1.69 10.25
C SER A 117 13.99 2.24 10.58
N LYS A 118 13.05 2.23 9.61
CA LYS A 118 11.69 2.77 9.79
C LYS A 118 10.66 1.90 9.06
N LEU A 119 9.48 1.78 9.68
CA LEU A 119 8.32 1.10 9.09
C LEU A 119 7.11 2.02 9.16
N TYR A 120 6.47 2.21 8.00
CA TYR A 120 5.29 3.05 7.86
C TYR A 120 4.06 2.25 7.45
N TYR A 121 2.90 2.69 7.90
CA TYR A 121 1.62 2.33 7.32
C TYR A 121 1.23 3.35 6.26
N THR A 122 0.77 2.87 5.09
CA THR A 122 0.21 3.73 4.04
C THR A 122 -1.28 3.94 4.26
N HIS A 123 -1.74 5.18 4.06
CA HIS A 123 -3.14 5.55 4.16
C HIS A 123 -3.65 6.15 2.85
N GLY A 124 -4.24 5.30 1.99
CA GLY A 124 -4.76 5.73 0.68
C GLY A 124 -6.17 6.33 0.72
N PHE A 125 -6.98 5.98 1.72
CA PHE A 125 -8.38 6.40 1.83
C PHE A 125 -8.52 7.56 2.82
N ILE A 126 -8.31 8.79 2.35
CA ILE A 126 -8.30 10.02 3.17
C ILE A 126 -9.59 10.81 2.92
N LYS A 127 -10.46 10.89 3.94
CA LYS A 127 -11.71 11.66 3.86
C LYS A 127 -11.45 13.16 3.69
N ALA A 128 -10.44 13.69 4.37
CA ALA A 128 -10.07 15.08 4.27
C ALA A 128 -9.67 15.46 2.84
N ARG A 129 -8.94 14.57 2.11
CA ARG A 129 -8.60 14.73 0.69
C ARG A 129 -9.85 14.85 -0.18
N LEU A 130 -10.85 13.96 0.01
CA LEU A 130 -12.10 14.01 -0.74
C LEU A 130 -12.87 15.32 -0.47
N ILE A 131 -12.91 15.76 0.79
CA ILE A 131 -13.56 17.01 1.17
C ILE A 131 -12.85 18.21 0.52
N ALA A 132 -11.53 18.26 0.52
CA ALA A 132 -10.76 19.32 -0.08
C ALA A 132 -11.00 19.40 -1.60
N LEU A 133 -11.00 18.25 -2.28
CA LEU A 133 -11.29 18.16 -3.72
C LEU A 133 -12.73 18.59 -4.03
N ASP A 134 -13.72 18.15 -3.27
CA ASP A 134 -15.12 18.54 -3.45
C ASP A 134 -15.33 20.05 -3.22
N ASN A 135 -14.68 20.63 -2.21
CA ASN A 135 -14.71 22.07 -1.97
C ASN A 135 -14.13 22.85 -3.16
N TYR A 136 -13.01 22.39 -3.74
CA TYR A 136 -12.44 22.99 -4.94
C TYR A 136 -13.48 23.09 -6.07
N TYR A 137 -14.22 22.02 -6.36
CA TYR A 137 -15.27 22.04 -7.38
C TYR A 137 -16.37 23.04 -7.04
N ARG A 138 -16.86 23.03 -5.81
CA ARG A 138 -17.93 23.96 -5.36
C ARG A 138 -17.50 25.43 -5.43
N ASP A 139 -16.31 25.73 -4.96
CA ASP A 139 -15.78 27.10 -4.92
C ASP A 139 -15.55 27.68 -6.32
N ASN A 140 -15.34 26.81 -7.31
CA ASN A 140 -15.22 27.18 -8.72
C ASN A 140 -16.54 27.06 -9.51
N GLY A 141 -17.66 26.78 -8.86
CA GLY A 141 -18.97 26.66 -9.51
C GLY A 141 -19.09 25.44 -10.43
N LEU A 142 -18.30 24.40 -10.20
CA LEU A 142 -18.26 23.18 -10.99
C LEU A 142 -19.04 22.06 -10.30
N GLU A 143 -19.57 21.12 -11.07
CA GLU A 143 -20.18 19.89 -10.53
C GLU A 143 -19.08 18.92 -10.07
N SER A 144 -19.17 18.48 -8.83
CA SER A 144 -18.18 17.55 -8.24
C SER A 144 -18.44 16.12 -8.71
N PRO A 145 -17.42 15.40 -9.21
CA PRO A 145 -17.55 13.99 -9.58
C PRO A 145 -17.53 13.04 -8.38
N LEU A 146 -17.41 13.55 -7.14
CA LEU A 146 -17.12 12.76 -5.94
C LEU A 146 -18.36 12.27 -5.18
N ALA A 147 -19.58 12.51 -5.67
CA ALA A 147 -20.83 12.14 -4.99
C ALA A 147 -20.91 10.63 -4.67
N GLU A 148 -20.42 9.76 -5.56
CA GLU A 148 -20.38 8.32 -5.30
C GLU A 148 -19.31 7.94 -4.27
N SER A 149 -18.15 8.57 -4.31
CA SER A 149 -17.08 8.37 -3.34
C SER A 149 -17.55 8.71 -1.93
N PHE A 150 -18.27 9.81 -1.74
CA PHE A 150 -18.87 10.15 -0.45
C PHE A 150 -19.91 9.15 0.02
N ARG A 151 -20.76 8.62 -0.87
CA ARG A 151 -21.73 7.58 -0.50
C ARG A 151 -21.07 6.29 -0.01
N ARG A 152 -19.94 5.91 -0.56
CA ARG A 152 -19.15 4.76 -0.10
C ARG A 152 -18.51 5.03 1.27
N TRP A 153 -18.08 6.28 1.50
CA TRP A 153 -17.34 6.68 2.70
C TRP A 153 -18.16 6.74 3.98
N THR A 154 -19.48 6.91 3.91
CA THR A 154 -20.35 6.98 5.10
C THR A 154 -20.31 5.74 6.00
N LYS A 155 -19.63 4.67 5.56
CA LYS A 155 -19.52 3.40 6.28
C LYS A 155 -18.19 3.23 7.03
N THR A 156 -17.24 4.16 6.89
CA THR A 156 -15.91 4.04 7.54
C THR A 156 -15.88 4.90 8.79
N PRO A 157 -15.76 4.31 9.99
CA PRO A 157 -15.65 5.07 11.23
C PRO A 157 -14.26 5.70 11.38
N GLY A 158 -14.21 6.91 11.96
CA GLY A 158 -12.99 7.59 12.34
C GLY A 158 -12.40 8.51 11.26
N ASP A 159 -11.50 9.38 11.70
CA ASP A 159 -10.69 10.24 10.84
C ASP A 159 -9.25 9.72 10.86
N ILE A 160 -8.83 9.11 9.76
CA ILE A 160 -7.50 8.55 9.61
C ILE A 160 -6.39 9.62 9.74
N MET A 161 -6.70 10.89 9.48
CA MET A 161 -5.75 11.99 9.62
C MET A 161 -5.20 12.14 11.05
N THR A 162 -5.91 11.64 12.05
CA THR A 162 -5.39 11.62 13.44
C THR A 162 -4.23 10.66 13.65
N ARG A 163 -4.02 9.72 12.71
CA ARG A 163 -2.91 8.75 12.72
C ARG A 163 -1.77 9.17 11.79
N VAL A 164 -2.03 10.07 10.86
CA VAL A 164 -1.01 10.54 9.89
C VAL A 164 0.08 11.30 10.64
N THR A 165 1.31 10.85 10.47
CA THR A 165 2.52 11.46 11.04
C THR A 165 3.43 12.04 9.97
N THR A 166 3.24 11.62 8.72
CA THR A 166 4.15 11.94 7.62
C THR A 166 3.33 12.19 6.36
N GLN A 167 3.57 13.34 5.72
CA GLN A 167 2.96 13.71 4.45
C GLN A 167 4.07 13.99 3.44
N VAL A 168 4.16 13.17 2.41
CA VAL A 168 5.18 13.29 1.37
C VAL A 168 4.61 13.97 0.15
N GLU A 169 5.20 15.09 -0.26
CA GLU A 169 4.83 15.77 -1.49
C GLU A 169 5.31 14.96 -2.71
N CYS A 170 4.37 14.45 -3.47
CA CYS A 170 4.61 13.59 -4.63
C CYS A 170 3.66 13.89 -5.81
N GLY A 171 3.03 15.08 -5.79
CA GLY A 171 2.12 15.51 -6.84
C GLY A 171 2.68 15.38 -8.25
N ASP A 172 3.96 15.66 -8.45
CA ASP A 172 4.65 15.56 -9.76
C ASP A 172 4.61 14.13 -10.34
N TYR A 173 4.43 13.11 -9.50
CA TYR A 173 4.39 11.71 -9.89
C TYR A 173 2.96 11.16 -10.07
N PHE A 174 1.92 11.96 -9.87
CA PHE A 174 0.52 11.47 -9.94
C PHE A 174 0.15 10.95 -11.33
N GLN A 175 0.68 11.53 -12.40
CA GLN A 175 0.45 11.00 -13.74
C GLN A 175 1.09 9.60 -13.91
N GLN A 176 2.32 9.41 -13.41
CA GLN A 176 3.02 8.13 -13.43
C GLN A 176 2.28 7.09 -12.56
N ARG A 177 1.81 7.48 -11.37
CA ARG A 177 0.96 6.67 -10.49
C ARG A 177 -0.29 6.16 -11.22
N ASP A 178 -1.00 7.07 -11.90
CA ASP A 178 -2.23 6.72 -12.60
C ASP A 178 -1.95 5.78 -13.80
N GLN A 179 -0.85 5.97 -14.51
CA GLN A 179 -0.42 5.06 -15.57
C GLN A 179 -0.08 3.66 -15.03
N ALA A 180 0.63 3.57 -13.91
CA ALA A 180 0.92 2.30 -13.25
C ALA A 180 -0.37 1.60 -12.78
N LEU A 181 -1.32 2.35 -12.25
CA LEU A 181 -2.62 1.80 -11.84
C LEU A 181 -3.41 1.28 -13.03
N LEU A 182 -3.43 1.99 -14.17
CA LEU A 182 -4.07 1.57 -15.42
C LEU A 182 -3.44 0.31 -16.03
N ALA A 183 -2.15 0.04 -15.75
CA ALA A 183 -1.51 -1.20 -16.19
C ALA A 183 -2.16 -2.46 -15.58
N HIS A 184 -2.85 -2.33 -14.45
CA HIS A 184 -3.63 -3.42 -13.83
C HIS A 184 -5.03 -3.57 -14.45
N ALA A 185 -5.10 -3.71 -15.78
CA ALA A 185 -6.32 -3.67 -16.58
C ALA A 185 -7.39 -4.70 -16.19
N THR A 186 -7.00 -5.84 -15.59
CA THR A 186 -7.97 -6.84 -15.09
C THR A 186 -8.62 -6.47 -13.77
N GLN A 187 -8.14 -5.44 -13.09
CA GLN A 187 -8.57 -5.03 -11.74
C GLN A 187 -9.09 -3.60 -11.68
N ILE A 188 -8.67 -2.74 -12.61
CA ILE A 188 -8.92 -1.31 -12.60
C ILE A 188 -9.85 -0.93 -13.76
N ASP A 189 -10.94 -0.24 -13.41
CA ASP A 189 -11.81 0.42 -14.39
C ASP A 189 -11.20 1.80 -14.73
N PRO A 190 -10.80 2.05 -15.99
CA PRO A 190 -10.26 3.34 -16.42
C PRO A 190 -11.25 4.51 -16.28
N ASN A 191 -12.55 4.22 -16.18
CA ASN A 191 -13.60 5.20 -15.90
C ASN A 191 -14.05 5.19 -14.43
N GLY A 192 -13.31 4.50 -13.57
CA GLY A 192 -13.61 4.32 -12.16
C GLY A 192 -13.30 5.54 -11.30
N PRO A 193 -13.68 5.48 -10.02
CA PRO A 193 -13.58 6.62 -9.10
C PRO A 193 -12.13 7.08 -8.83
N PHE A 194 -11.13 6.24 -9.09
CA PHE A 194 -9.72 6.62 -8.95
C PHE A 194 -9.31 7.73 -9.93
N PHE A 195 -9.95 7.81 -11.10
CA PHE A 195 -9.65 8.76 -12.16
C PHE A 195 -10.72 9.86 -12.31
N ALA A 196 -11.68 9.92 -11.37
CA ALA A 196 -12.79 10.88 -11.44
C ALA A 196 -12.35 12.36 -11.35
N VAL A 197 -11.23 12.61 -10.64
CA VAL A 197 -10.65 13.95 -10.52
C VAL A 197 -9.41 14.05 -11.39
N PRO A 198 -9.31 15.05 -12.29
CA PRO A 198 -8.12 15.29 -13.11
C PRO A 198 -6.84 15.46 -12.26
N VAL A 199 -5.71 14.96 -12.78
CA VAL A 199 -4.42 14.99 -12.08
C VAL A 199 -3.99 16.39 -11.69
N ASP A 200 -4.17 17.39 -12.56
CA ASP A 200 -3.81 18.78 -12.30
C ASP A 200 -4.60 19.41 -11.13
N ILE A 201 -5.83 18.98 -10.94
CA ILE A 201 -6.64 19.38 -9.77
C ILE A 201 -6.12 18.69 -8.52
N GLN A 202 -5.83 17.39 -8.59
CA GLN A 202 -5.26 16.65 -7.45
C GLN A 202 -3.93 17.27 -7.01
N GLN A 203 -3.00 17.56 -7.95
CA GLN A 203 -1.71 18.20 -7.70
C GLN A 203 -1.84 19.56 -7.02
N ARG A 204 -2.84 20.34 -7.41
CA ARG A 204 -3.09 21.68 -6.85
C ARG A 204 -3.72 21.64 -5.47
N VAL A 205 -4.63 20.72 -5.23
CA VAL A 205 -5.48 20.68 -4.03
C VAL A 205 -4.89 19.81 -2.93
N TRP A 206 -4.29 18.69 -3.31
CA TRP A 206 -3.75 17.71 -2.36
C TRP A 206 -2.57 16.95 -2.97
N PRO A 207 -1.36 17.55 -3.00
CA PRO A 207 -0.19 16.97 -3.68
C PRO A 207 0.54 15.90 -2.89
N THR A 208 0.01 15.47 -1.73
CA THR A 208 0.71 14.57 -0.81
C THR A 208 0.11 13.17 -0.78
N GLU A 209 0.95 12.21 -0.41
CA GLU A 209 0.54 10.89 0.09
C GLU A 209 0.83 10.80 1.60
N GLU A 210 -0.05 10.09 2.31
CA GLU A 210 -0.11 10.09 3.77
C GLU A 210 0.35 8.77 4.36
N PHE A 211 1.20 8.88 5.37
CA PHE A 211 1.77 7.75 6.08
C PHE A 211 1.69 7.93 7.59
N GLU A 212 1.69 6.81 8.29
CA GLU A 212 1.83 6.75 9.75
C GLU A 212 3.15 6.06 10.08
N LEU A 213 4.03 6.72 10.83
CA LEU A 213 5.24 6.11 11.37
C LEU A 213 4.87 5.08 12.43
N ALA A 214 4.80 3.82 12.04
CA ALA A 214 4.39 2.73 12.92
C ALA A 214 5.53 2.24 13.82
N ARG A 215 6.77 2.26 13.29
CA ARG A 215 7.97 1.83 14.03
C ARG A 215 9.18 2.63 13.54
N THR A 216 10.08 2.95 14.48
CA THR A 216 11.37 3.59 14.16
C THR A 216 12.44 3.09 15.12
N ARG A 217 13.68 2.97 14.61
CA ARG A 217 14.93 2.74 15.35
C ARG A 217 15.84 3.96 15.33
N VAL A 218 15.45 4.98 14.55
CA VAL A 218 16.19 6.25 14.47
C VAL A 218 15.39 7.37 15.10
N GLN A 219 16.07 8.41 15.54
CA GLN A 219 15.41 9.61 16.05
C GLN A 219 14.87 10.44 14.90
N THR A 220 13.64 10.90 15.04
CA THR A 220 12.99 11.76 14.07
C THR A 220 12.03 12.74 14.77
N GLU A 221 11.73 13.84 14.13
CA GLU A 221 10.76 14.83 14.62
C GLU A 221 9.46 14.72 13.82
N LEU A 222 8.32 14.71 14.52
CA LEU A 222 7.00 14.64 13.89
C LEU A 222 6.32 16.03 13.89
N PRO A 223 5.54 16.37 12.86
CA PRO A 223 5.29 15.58 11.63
C PRO A 223 6.48 15.59 10.67
N GLU A 224 6.61 14.52 9.88
CA GLU A 224 7.62 14.39 8.84
C GLU A 224 7.08 14.75 7.44
N THR A 225 7.99 15.13 6.55
CA THR A 225 7.74 15.33 5.12
C THR A 225 8.59 14.42 4.22
N ASP A 226 9.43 13.59 4.85
CA ASP A 226 10.33 12.65 4.19
C ASP A 226 10.38 11.34 4.98
N LEU A 227 10.15 10.21 4.32
CA LEU A 227 10.19 8.88 4.93
C LEU A 227 11.58 8.49 5.43
N PHE A 228 12.64 9.11 4.89
CA PHE A 228 14.02 8.87 5.27
C PHE A 228 14.54 9.83 6.37
N ALA A 229 13.68 10.71 6.87
CA ALA A 229 14.07 11.64 7.94
C ALA A 229 14.73 10.89 9.12
N GLY A 230 15.89 11.38 9.58
CA GLY A 230 16.66 10.79 10.68
C GLY A 230 17.49 9.56 10.33
N ILE A 231 17.45 9.09 9.08
CA ILE A 231 18.31 7.99 8.61
C ILE A 231 19.61 8.58 8.09
N ASP A 232 20.73 8.05 8.59
CA ASP A 232 22.05 8.36 8.05
C ASP A 232 22.32 7.42 6.85
N PRO A 233 22.44 7.96 5.62
CA PRO A 233 22.67 7.13 4.44
C PRO A 233 24.04 6.43 4.43
N ASP A 234 24.98 6.89 5.25
CA ASP A 234 26.34 6.36 5.36
C ASP A 234 26.51 5.41 6.57
N ALA A 235 25.46 5.20 7.37
CA ALA A 235 25.47 4.23 8.47
C ALA A 235 25.30 2.81 7.93
N GLU A 236 26.37 1.99 8.03
CA GLU A 236 26.37 0.55 7.73
C GLU A 236 25.64 -0.28 8.82
#